data_4c3f772da1fd67e567427a14c324c6b7
#
_entry.id   4c3f772da1fd67e567427a14c324c6b7
#
_cell.length_a   1.000
_cell.length_b   1.000
_cell.length_c   1.000
_cell.angle_alpha   90.00
_cell.angle_beta   90.00
_cell.angle_gamma   90.00
#
_symmetry.space_group_name_H-M   'P 1'
#
loop_
_entity.id
_entity.type
_entity.pdbx_description
1 polymer ?
#
loop_
_entity_poly.entity_id
_entity_poly.type
_entity_poly.pdbx_seq_one_letter_code
_entity_poly.pdbx_strand_id
1 'polypeptide(L)'
;LMAGKGSLFGRIQQAQDLWTETELVSNLLMHQTSNISHILEAVDNTAPSGDIKRAISYIHDNLAEPITLNDIARQSGVNARTLQKAFQRTFGKSPMQVLREARLDAAHYYLSVKQDAPSVTDAAYRAGFSHLGRFSRAYKARFGRLPSEQTIA
;
A
#
# COMPACT_ATOMS: atom_id res chain seq x y z
N LEU A 1 11.47 4.81 -20.38
CA LEU A 1 10.75 4.64 -20.45
C LEU A 1 10.07 4.99 -19.81
N MET A 2 10.50 5.99 -19.45
CA MET A 2 9.09 5.77 -19.59
C MET A 2 8.66 4.34 -19.71
N ALA A 3 9.54 3.50 -20.16
CA ALA A 3 9.21 2.09 -20.34
C ALA A 3 8.64 1.48 -19.08
N GLY A 4 9.16 1.84 -17.90
CA GLY A 4 8.65 1.34 -16.65
C GLY A 4 7.23 1.77 -16.36
N LYS A 5 6.92 3.04 -16.58
CA LYS A 5 5.57 3.56 -16.37
C LYS A 5 4.59 3.02 -17.40
N GLY A 6 4.97 3.03 -18.65
CA GLY A 6 4.15 2.48 -19.70
C GLY A 6 3.84 1.01 -19.50
N SER A 7 4.85 0.25 -19.13
CA SER A 7 4.68 -1.17 -18.82
C SER A 7 3.73 -1.40 -17.64
N LEU A 8 3.83 -0.59 -16.58
CA LEU A 8 2.95 -0.70 -15.42
C LEU A 8 1.50 -0.43 -15.79
N PHE A 9 1.23 0.67 -16.49
CA PHE A 9 -0.13 1.00 -16.92
C PHE A 9 -0.67 0.00 -17.92
N GLY A 10 0.15 -0.51 -18.82
CA GLY A 10 -0.23 -1.57 -19.74
C GLY A 10 -0.66 -2.84 -19.02
N ARG A 11 0.07 -3.22 -17.98
CA ARG A 11 -0.30 -4.39 -17.17
C ARG A 11 -1.62 -4.19 -16.43
N ILE A 12 -1.83 -2.99 -15.88
CA ILE A 12 -3.09 -2.66 -15.22
C ILE A 12 -4.23 -2.75 -16.21
N GLN A 13 -4.05 -2.20 -17.39
CA GLN A 13 -5.07 -2.24 -18.45
C GLN A 13 -5.42 -3.67 -18.84
N GLN A 14 -4.42 -4.52 -19.01
CA GLN A 14 -4.62 -5.92 -19.36
C GLN A 14 -5.28 -6.72 -18.25
N ALA A 15 -5.02 -6.34 -17.02
CA ALA A 15 -5.53 -7.04 -15.85
C ALA A 15 -6.95 -6.62 -15.46
N GLN A 16 -7.44 -5.49 -15.98
CA GLN A 16 -8.73 -4.92 -15.56
C GLN A 16 -9.89 -5.89 -15.64
N ASP A 17 -9.91 -6.75 -16.63
CA ASP A 17 -11.00 -7.70 -16.82
C ASP A 17 -10.91 -8.93 -15.92
N LEU A 18 -9.75 -9.14 -15.30
CA LEU A 18 -9.45 -10.36 -14.54
C LEU A 18 -9.29 -10.11 -13.04
N TRP A 19 -9.13 -8.85 -12.66
CA TRP A 19 -8.73 -8.50 -11.29
C TRP A 19 -9.75 -7.59 -10.63
N THR A 20 -9.98 -7.80 -9.37
CA THR A 20 -10.76 -6.88 -8.55
C THR A 20 -9.96 -5.59 -8.35
N GLU A 21 -10.64 -4.53 -7.94
CA GLU A 21 -9.98 -3.25 -7.62
C GLU A 21 -8.89 -3.44 -6.56
N THR A 22 -9.15 -4.26 -5.55
CA THR A 22 -8.17 -4.57 -4.50
C THR A 22 -6.95 -5.28 -5.07
N GLU A 23 -7.16 -6.23 -5.96
CA GLU A 23 -6.08 -6.96 -6.61
C GLU A 23 -5.26 -6.06 -7.53
N LEU A 24 -5.91 -5.13 -8.23
CA LEU A 24 -5.21 -4.15 -9.06
C LEU A 24 -4.31 -3.25 -8.21
N VAL A 25 -4.80 -2.76 -7.10
CA VAL A 25 -4.02 -1.93 -6.18
C VAL A 25 -2.85 -2.73 -5.61
N SER A 26 -3.10 -3.95 -5.16
CA SER A 26 -2.06 -4.83 -4.64
C SER A 26 -0.99 -5.10 -5.70
N ASN A 27 -1.41 -5.42 -6.92
CA ASN A 27 -0.50 -5.66 -8.02
C ASN A 27 0.31 -4.41 -8.37
N LEU A 28 -0.32 -3.24 -8.36
CA LEU A 28 0.36 -1.98 -8.58
C LEU A 28 1.43 -1.72 -7.52
N LEU A 29 1.11 -1.95 -6.25
CA LEU A 29 2.04 -1.78 -5.15
C LEU A 29 3.24 -2.73 -5.27
N MET A 30 3.02 -3.94 -5.77
CA MET A 30 4.09 -4.91 -5.98
C MET A 30 5.02 -4.53 -7.12
N HIS A 31 4.53 -3.83 -8.14
CA HIS A 31 5.29 -3.48 -9.33
C HIS A 31 5.86 -2.06 -9.32
N GLN A 32 5.44 -1.22 -8.39
CA GLN A 32 6.04 0.10 -8.22
C GLN A 32 7.30 0.02 -7.38
N THR A 33 8.21 0.96 -7.59
CA THR A 33 9.39 1.12 -6.74
C THR A 33 8.98 1.78 -5.43
N SER A 34 8.07 1.17 -4.72
CA SER A 34 7.63 1.61 -3.41
C SER A 34 8.33 0.80 -2.33
N ASN A 35 8.22 1.24 -1.08
CA ASN A 35 8.72 0.48 0.05
C ASN A 35 8.12 -0.91 0.13
N ILE A 36 6.88 -1.09 -0.35
CA ILE A 36 6.21 -2.38 -0.37
C ILE A 36 6.92 -3.34 -1.31
N SER A 37 7.33 -2.89 -2.49
CA SER A 37 8.07 -3.74 -3.43
C SER A 37 9.38 -4.23 -2.82
N HIS A 38 10.14 -3.34 -2.17
CA HIS A 38 11.37 -3.71 -1.48
C HIS A 38 11.11 -4.69 -0.33
N ILE A 39 10.04 -4.49 0.40
CA ILE A 39 9.64 -5.38 1.49
C ILE A 39 9.37 -6.77 0.94
N LEU A 40 8.63 -6.87 -0.16
CA LEU A 40 8.29 -8.15 -0.77
C LEU A 40 9.53 -8.85 -1.34
N GLU A 41 10.44 -8.09 -1.95
CA GLU A 41 11.73 -8.64 -2.41
C GLU A 41 12.57 -9.16 -1.25
N ALA A 42 12.65 -8.40 -0.16
CA ALA A 42 13.36 -8.83 1.04
C ALA A 42 12.73 -10.10 1.63
N VAL A 43 11.41 -10.17 1.58
CA VAL A 43 10.66 -11.35 2.01
C VAL A 43 11.04 -12.57 1.18
N ASP A 44 11.17 -12.43 -0.11
CA ASP A 44 11.53 -13.54 -0.99
C ASP A 44 13.01 -13.96 -0.83
N ASN A 45 13.89 -12.99 -0.64
CA ASN A 45 15.33 -13.24 -0.58
C ASN A 45 15.79 -13.82 0.76
N THR A 46 15.12 -13.48 1.86
CA THR A 46 15.54 -13.91 3.19
C THR A 46 14.76 -15.11 3.72
N ALA A 47 13.88 -15.69 2.91
CA ALA A 47 12.99 -16.77 3.32
C ALA A 47 12.31 -16.41 4.67
N PRO A 48 11.57 -15.33 4.71
CA PRO A 48 10.99 -14.86 5.95
C PRO A 48 10.02 -15.88 6.49
N SER A 49 9.89 -15.87 7.79
CA SER A 49 8.93 -16.70 8.47
C SER A 49 7.54 -16.53 7.86
N GLY A 50 6.77 -17.60 7.80
CA GLY A 50 5.43 -17.57 7.23
C GLY A 50 4.50 -16.55 7.88
N ASP A 51 4.77 -16.16 9.14
CA ASP A 51 4.03 -15.13 9.86
C ASP A 51 4.18 -13.76 9.21
N ILE A 52 5.38 -13.37 8.77
CA ILE A 52 5.59 -12.10 8.05
C ILE A 52 4.86 -12.10 6.71
N LYS A 53 4.95 -13.20 5.96
CA LYS A 53 4.23 -13.33 4.68
C LYS A 53 2.73 -13.20 4.86
N ARG A 54 2.16 -13.87 5.86
CA ARG A 54 0.74 -13.77 6.16
C ARG A 54 0.33 -12.36 6.58
N ALA A 55 1.17 -11.67 7.36
CA ALA A 55 0.92 -10.31 7.77
C ALA A 55 0.87 -9.36 6.57
N ILE A 56 1.84 -9.45 5.68
CA ILE A 56 1.91 -8.62 4.48
C ILE A 56 0.69 -8.89 3.58
N SER A 57 0.37 -10.15 3.34
CA SER A 57 -0.82 -10.52 2.57
C SER A 57 -2.10 -9.93 3.16
N TYR A 58 -2.27 -10.07 4.46
CA TYR A 58 -3.45 -9.54 5.15
C TYR A 58 -3.55 -8.02 5.03
N ILE A 59 -2.43 -7.31 5.16
CA ILE A 59 -2.38 -5.86 4.99
C ILE A 59 -2.83 -5.48 3.57
N HIS A 60 -2.33 -6.15 2.56
CA HIS A 60 -2.70 -5.88 1.17
C HIS A 60 -4.19 -6.15 0.90
N ASP A 61 -4.70 -7.26 1.41
CA ASP A 61 -6.08 -7.66 1.16
C ASP A 61 -7.10 -6.79 1.89
N ASN A 62 -6.69 -6.13 2.97
CA ASN A 62 -7.57 -5.33 3.81
C ASN A 62 -7.13 -3.87 3.92
N LEU A 63 -6.55 -3.35 2.87
CA LEU A 63 -5.91 -2.03 2.87
C LEU A 63 -6.84 -0.91 3.31
N ALA A 64 -8.07 -0.91 2.80
CA ALA A 64 -9.07 0.11 3.08
C ALA A 64 -9.82 -0.12 4.39
N GLU A 65 -9.69 -1.29 4.99
CA GLU A 65 -10.42 -1.63 6.20
C GLU A 65 -9.76 -1.07 7.45
N PRO A 66 -10.53 -0.80 8.51
CA PRO A 66 -9.98 -0.28 9.76
C PRO A 66 -9.30 -1.37 10.59
N ILE A 67 -8.27 -1.98 10.03
CA ILE A 67 -7.54 -3.06 10.69
C ILE A 67 -6.59 -2.52 11.75
N THR A 68 -6.42 -3.30 12.80
CA THR A 68 -5.54 -2.98 13.91
C THR A 68 -4.31 -3.87 13.92
N LEU A 69 -3.32 -3.50 14.72
CA LEU A 69 -2.15 -4.33 14.94
C LEU A 69 -2.52 -5.74 15.42
N ASN A 70 -3.53 -5.83 16.30
CA ASN A 70 -3.99 -7.11 16.81
C ASN A 70 -4.63 -7.98 15.73
N ASP A 71 -5.34 -7.36 14.79
CA ASP A 71 -5.91 -8.09 13.65
C ASP A 71 -4.81 -8.68 12.78
N ILE A 72 -3.81 -7.89 12.46
CA ILE A 72 -2.67 -8.34 11.67
C ILE A 72 -1.94 -9.49 12.38
N ALA A 73 -1.70 -9.34 13.68
CA ALA A 73 -1.01 -10.36 14.49
C ALA A 73 -1.81 -11.65 14.51
N ARG A 74 -3.12 -11.56 14.71
CA ARG A 74 -4.00 -12.73 14.73
C ARG A 74 -3.94 -13.51 13.41
N GLN A 75 -3.99 -12.80 12.29
CA GLN A 75 -3.89 -13.41 10.98
C GLN A 75 -2.51 -13.99 10.70
N SER A 76 -1.50 -13.47 11.35
CA SER A 76 -0.12 -13.97 11.23
C SER A 76 0.16 -15.20 12.09
N GLY A 77 -0.70 -15.46 13.08
CA GLY A 77 -0.51 -16.57 14.01
C GLY A 77 0.45 -16.28 15.14
N VAL A 78 0.80 -15.01 15.39
CA VAL A 78 1.69 -14.59 16.48
C VAL A 78 1.05 -13.43 17.25
N ASN A 79 1.59 -13.12 18.42
CA ASN A 79 1.10 -11.96 19.16
C ASN A 79 1.67 -10.66 18.60
N ALA A 80 1.04 -9.54 18.96
CA ALA A 80 1.40 -8.22 18.44
C ALA A 80 2.87 -7.86 18.70
N ARG A 81 3.38 -8.18 19.88
CA ARG A 81 4.77 -7.86 20.26
C ARG A 81 5.77 -8.63 19.37
N THR A 82 5.51 -9.90 19.16
CA THR A 82 6.34 -10.75 18.31
C THR A 82 6.32 -10.24 16.87
N LEU A 83 5.14 -9.87 16.36
CA LEU A 83 4.99 -9.33 15.02
C LEU A 83 5.76 -8.02 14.87
N GLN A 84 5.64 -7.10 15.83
CA GLN A 84 6.36 -5.83 15.79
C GLN A 84 7.87 -6.03 15.76
N LYS A 85 8.38 -6.94 16.56
CA LYS A 85 9.82 -7.26 16.59
C LYS A 85 10.28 -7.84 15.26
N ALA A 86 9.50 -8.75 14.68
CA ALA A 86 9.82 -9.36 13.40
C ALA A 86 9.85 -8.31 12.29
N PHE A 87 8.86 -7.42 12.23
CA PHE A 87 8.83 -6.34 11.25
C PHE A 87 9.98 -5.36 11.43
N GLN A 88 10.27 -4.98 12.67
CA GLN A 88 11.39 -4.07 12.94
C GLN A 88 12.72 -4.68 12.52
N ARG A 89 12.92 -5.96 12.78
CA ARG A 89 14.14 -6.68 12.42
C ARG A 89 14.29 -6.82 10.90
N THR A 90 13.19 -7.15 10.22
CA THR A 90 13.23 -7.46 8.80
C THR A 90 13.19 -6.20 7.93
N PHE A 91 12.38 -5.20 8.32
CA PHE A 91 12.10 -4.04 7.48
C PHE A 91 12.50 -2.69 8.09
N GLY A 92 12.89 -2.68 9.36
CA GLY A 92 13.12 -1.43 10.07
C GLY A 92 11.86 -0.60 10.32
N LYS A 93 10.69 -1.20 10.20
CA LYS A 93 9.39 -0.53 10.31
C LYS A 93 8.41 -1.37 11.10
N SER A 94 7.42 -0.72 11.72
CA SER A 94 6.31 -1.43 12.36
C SER A 94 5.27 -1.88 11.32
N PRO A 95 4.45 -2.88 11.65
CA PRO A 95 3.36 -3.29 10.76
C PRO A 95 2.41 -2.13 10.41
N MET A 96 2.12 -1.26 11.37
CA MET A 96 1.23 -0.11 11.13
C MET A 96 1.86 0.97 10.25
N GLN A 97 3.18 1.12 10.28
CA GLN A 97 3.89 1.98 9.32
C GLN A 97 3.80 1.42 7.91
N VAL A 98 3.98 0.12 7.75
CA VAL A 98 3.83 -0.55 6.45
C VAL A 98 2.41 -0.35 5.92
N LEU A 99 1.39 -0.56 6.74
CA LEU A 99 -0.01 -0.32 6.36
C LEU A 99 -0.24 1.11 5.91
N ARG A 100 0.27 2.08 6.66
CA ARG A 100 0.08 3.50 6.31
C ARG A 100 0.75 3.86 4.99
N GLU A 101 1.94 3.36 4.75
CA GLU A 101 2.65 3.60 3.48
C GLU A 101 1.91 2.96 2.31
N ALA A 102 1.40 1.76 2.48
CA ALA A 102 0.59 1.08 1.47
C ALA A 102 -0.69 1.87 1.14
N ARG A 103 -1.34 2.43 2.17
CA ARG A 103 -2.52 3.28 1.97
C ARG A 103 -2.18 4.57 1.21
N LEU A 104 -1.03 5.18 1.50
CA LEU A 104 -0.59 6.38 0.77
C LEU A 104 -0.33 6.07 -0.70
N ASP A 105 0.28 4.94 -0.98
CA ASP A 105 0.53 4.50 -2.36
C ASP A 105 -0.78 4.23 -3.10
N ALA A 106 -1.75 3.63 -2.44
CA ALA A 106 -3.08 3.40 -3.01
C ALA A 106 -3.78 4.73 -3.33
N ALA A 107 -3.76 5.69 -2.40
CA ALA A 107 -4.33 7.01 -2.62
C ALA A 107 -3.66 7.72 -3.79
N HIS A 108 -2.33 7.62 -3.86
CA HIS A 108 -1.56 8.20 -4.96
C HIS A 108 -1.99 7.60 -6.31
N TYR A 109 -2.18 6.29 -6.36
CA TYR A 109 -2.69 5.62 -7.55
C TYR A 109 -4.05 6.17 -7.95
N TYR A 110 -5.00 6.24 -7.02
CA TYR A 110 -6.34 6.77 -7.32
C TYR A 110 -6.31 8.19 -7.87
N LEU A 111 -5.46 9.04 -7.31
CA LEU A 111 -5.34 10.42 -7.75
C LEU A 111 -4.62 10.56 -9.10
N SER A 112 -3.86 9.55 -9.50
CA SER A 112 -3.10 9.56 -10.76
C SER A 112 -3.90 9.03 -11.94
N VAL A 113 -5.00 8.31 -11.72
CA VAL A 113 -5.82 7.74 -12.79
C VAL A 113 -6.81 8.79 -13.27
N LYS A 114 -6.66 9.21 -14.53
CA LYS A 114 -7.38 10.36 -15.08
C LYS A 114 -8.86 10.12 -15.38
N GLN A 115 -9.28 8.89 -15.59
CA GLN A 115 -10.61 8.60 -16.13
C GLN A 115 -11.75 8.74 -15.13
N ASP A 116 -11.46 8.57 -13.87
CA ASP A 116 -12.41 8.73 -12.78
C ASP A 116 -11.70 9.32 -11.56
N ALA A 117 -10.90 10.37 -11.79
CA ALA A 117 -10.14 10.96 -10.71
C ALA A 117 -11.06 11.33 -9.55
N PRO A 118 -11.03 10.57 -8.47
CA PRO A 118 -11.86 10.90 -7.34
C PRO A 118 -11.36 12.20 -6.73
N SER A 119 -12.21 12.85 -5.95
CA SER A 119 -11.75 13.97 -5.15
C SER A 119 -10.66 13.49 -4.18
N VAL A 120 -9.88 14.43 -3.66
CA VAL A 120 -8.88 14.11 -2.63
C VAL A 120 -9.53 13.37 -1.46
N THR A 121 -10.72 13.79 -1.08
CA THR A 121 -11.51 13.15 -0.01
C THR A 121 -11.84 11.70 -0.35
N ASP A 122 -12.34 11.46 -1.56
CA ASP A 122 -12.69 10.10 -1.99
C ASP A 122 -11.46 9.19 -2.05
N ALA A 123 -10.36 9.69 -2.61
CA ALA A 123 -9.12 8.93 -2.70
C ALA A 123 -8.60 8.56 -1.31
N ALA A 124 -8.66 9.49 -0.36
CA ALA A 124 -8.23 9.25 1.01
C ALA A 124 -9.10 8.16 1.68
N TYR A 125 -10.42 8.28 1.56
CA TYR A 125 -11.32 7.29 2.17
C TYR A 125 -11.21 5.91 1.51
N ARG A 126 -11.13 5.86 0.20
CA ARG A 126 -10.90 4.59 -0.53
C ARG A 126 -9.61 3.90 -0.09
N ALA A 127 -8.60 4.69 0.22
CA ALA A 127 -7.31 4.17 0.68
C ALA A 127 -7.30 3.81 2.19
N GLY A 128 -8.40 4.07 2.91
CA GLY A 128 -8.52 3.71 4.32
C GLY A 128 -8.17 4.80 5.32
N PHE A 129 -8.01 6.04 4.87
CA PHE A 129 -7.79 7.17 5.78
C PHE A 129 -9.12 7.73 6.28
N SER A 130 -9.21 7.95 7.59
CA SER A 130 -10.38 8.56 8.22
C SER A 130 -10.22 10.04 8.55
N HIS A 131 -8.99 10.57 8.45
CA HIS A 131 -8.68 11.95 8.80
C HIS A 131 -7.91 12.63 7.68
N LEU A 132 -8.57 13.54 6.96
CA LEU A 132 -7.99 14.21 5.79
C LEU A 132 -6.76 15.03 6.11
N GLY A 133 -6.73 15.71 7.26
CA GLY A 133 -5.57 16.50 7.65
C GLY A 133 -4.32 15.66 7.88
N ARG A 134 -4.48 14.51 8.51
CA ARG A 134 -3.38 13.56 8.70
C ARG A 134 -2.95 12.95 7.38
N PHE A 135 -3.92 12.62 6.53
CA PHE A 135 -3.66 12.10 5.19
C PHE A 135 -2.83 13.10 4.38
N SER A 136 -3.28 14.34 4.28
CA SER A 136 -2.60 15.36 3.47
C SER A 136 -1.15 15.60 3.93
N ARG A 137 -0.94 15.62 5.24
CA ARG A 137 0.39 15.80 5.82
C ARG A 137 1.30 14.60 5.49
N ALA A 138 0.78 13.39 5.68
CA ALA A 138 1.52 12.17 5.39
C ALA A 138 1.82 12.04 3.88
N TYR A 139 0.84 12.39 3.05
CA TYR A 139 0.98 12.39 1.60
C TYR A 139 2.09 13.33 1.15
N LYS A 140 2.07 14.57 1.65
CA LYS A 140 3.11 15.55 1.33
C LYS A 140 4.50 15.08 1.78
N ALA A 141 4.59 14.48 2.96
CA ALA A 141 5.85 13.96 3.47
C ALA A 141 6.42 12.86 2.58
N ARG A 142 5.54 12.01 1.99
CA ARG A 142 5.97 10.88 1.16
C ARG A 142 6.23 11.28 -0.29
N PHE A 143 5.38 12.12 -0.88
CA PHE A 143 5.42 12.44 -2.31
C PHE A 143 5.94 13.84 -2.62
N GLY A 144 6.21 14.66 -1.63
CA GLY A 144 6.76 16.00 -1.80
C GLY A 144 5.77 17.07 -2.25
N ARG A 145 4.50 16.69 -2.45
CA ARG A 145 3.43 17.61 -2.88
C ARG A 145 2.13 17.26 -2.15
N LEU A 146 1.19 18.20 -2.17
CA LEU A 146 -0.12 17.96 -1.60
C LEU A 146 -0.95 17.05 -2.51
N PRO A 147 -1.90 16.28 -1.93
CA PRO A 147 -2.79 15.44 -2.76
C PRO A 147 -3.59 16.24 -3.78
N SER A 148 -4.00 17.47 -3.43
CA SER A 148 -4.72 18.36 -4.34
C SER A 148 -3.90 18.77 -5.56
N GLU A 149 -2.60 18.82 -5.44
CA GLU A 149 -1.70 19.15 -6.55
C GLU A 149 -1.54 17.98 -7.53
N GLN A 150 -1.80 16.77 -7.06
CA GLN A 150 -1.75 15.57 -7.89
C GLN A 150 -2.94 15.49 -8.84
N THR A 151 -4.11 15.93 -8.40
CA THR A 151 -5.34 15.86 -9.22
C THR A 151 -5.37 16.86 -10.36
N ILE A 152 -4.56 17.87 -10.35
CA ILE A 152 -4.55 18.93 -11.37
C ILE A 152 -3.74 18.50 -12.60
N ALA A 153 -2.89 17.55 -12.44
CA ALA A 153 -2.10 17.04 -13.56
C ALA A 153 -2.94 16.10 -14.41
#